data_181797300e9d3dfb8e20aec21144ea0b
#
_entry.id   181797300e9d3dfb8e20aec21144ea0b
#
_cell.length_a   1.000
_cell.length_b   1.000
_cell.length_c   1.000
_cell.angle_alpha   90.00
_cell.angle_beta   90.00
_cell.angle_gamma   90.00
#
_symmetry.space_group_name_H-M   'P 1'
#
loop_
_entity.id
_entity.type
_entity.pdbx_description
1 polymer ?
#
loop_
_entity_poly.entity_id
_entity_poly.type
_entity_poly.pdbx_seq_one_letter_code
_entity_poly.pdbx_strand_id
1 'polypeptide(L)'
;MSKLRLYLRIARLLAVVGLGLLLACWVGMLERLFRGRDLMVRRQRLTRWFLARLSAALPFRVKVTGAVPRQPMLWVSNHVSWTDIPLLGMLAPLSFLSKAEVRAWPVAGWLAHKAGTLFIRRGAGDSNLVGQQLARHLGLGRQLAIFPEGTTTDGSLLRTFHSRLLTSACETGVPVQPVAIRYLRDGQRDEIAPFIGDDDLLSHLLRLLGSEVAEVEIHLLPPIPTLDQSRTVVSRQAHDAIRTRLFGEEAAEELAA
;
A
#
# COMPACT_ATOMS: atom_id res chain seq x y z
N MET A 1 20.53 19.99 -5.44
CA MET A 1 20.49 19.66 -3.98
C MET A 1 21.91 19.60 -3.40
N SER A 2 22.13 20.03 -2.14
CA SER A 2 23.47 19.91 -1.51
C SER A 2 23.77 18.44 -1.15
N LYS A 3 25.03 18.01 -1.32
CA LYS A 3 25.52 16.66 -0.93
C LYS A 3 25.24 16.37 0.54
N LEU A 4 25.34 17.37 1.40
CA LEU A 4 25.03 17.27 2.83
C LEU A 4 23.57 16.81 3.07
N ARG A 5 22.61 17.41 2.36
CA ARG A 5 21.18 17.02 2.49
C ARG A 5 20.95 15.57 2.09
N LEU A 6 21.59 15.10 1.03
CA LEU A 6 21.50 13.68 0.61
C LEU A 6 22.05 12.75 1.70
N TYR A 7 23.25 13.04 2.24
CA TYR A 7 23.83 12.20 3.30
C TYR A 7 22.98 12.17 4.58
N LEU A 8 22.40 13.31 4.97
CA LEU A 8 21.49 13.37 6.13
C LEU A 8 20.21 12.53 5.89
N ARG A 9 19.65 12.55 4.68
CA ARG A 9 18.49 11.71 4.34
C ARG A 9 18.84 10.23 4.33
N ILE A 10 20.01 9.86 3.79
CA ILE A 10 20.49 8.48 3.81
C ILE A 10 20.69 8.02 5.26
N ALA A 11 21.39 8.81 6.07
CA ALA A 11 21.64 8.46 7.48
C ALA A 11 20.32 8.29 8.27
N ARG A 12 19.35 9.19 8.06
CA ARG A 12 18.02 9.09 8.66
C ARG A 12 17.28 7.83 8.22
N LEU A 13 17.32 7.50 6.93
CA LEU A 13 16.68 6.30 6.41
C LEU A 13 17.32 5.03 6.98
N LEU A 14 18.65 4.96 7.02
CA LEU A 14 19.38 3.83 7.60
C LEU A 14 19.04 3.65 9.08
N ALA A 15 18.94 4.74 9.85
CA ALA A 15 18.52 4.69 11.24
C ALA A 15 17.08 4.15 11.39
N VAL A 16 16.15 4.57 10.54
CA VAL A 16 14.78 4.07 10.54
C VAL A 16 14.72 2.59 10.14
N VAL A 17 15.48 2.17 9.12
CA VAL A 17 15.55 0.76 8.72
C VAL A 17 16.15 -0.08 9.83
N GLY A 18 17.24 0.37 10.46
CA GLY A 18 17.84 -0.30 11.62
C GLY A 18 16.85 -0.48 12.78
N LEU A 19 16.07 0.58 13.08
CA LEU A 19 14.98 0.49 14.05
C LEU A 19 13.92 -0.54 13.64
N GLY A 20 13.54 -0.59 12.36
CA GLY A 20 12.61 -1.60 11.82
C GLY A 20 13.11 -3.03 12.01
N LEU A 21 14.42 -3.26 11.80
CA LEU A 21 15.04 -4.57 12.02
C LEU A 21 14.99 -4.96 13.51
N LEU A 22 15.29 -4.04 14.41
CA LEU A 22 15.21 -4.28 15.86
C LEU A 22 13.78 -4.60 16.30
N LEU A 23 12.79 -3.85 15.83
CA LEU A 23 11.37 -4.10 16.11
C LEU A 23 10.92 -5.45 15.57
N ALA A 24 11.33 -5.82 14.36
CA ALA A 24 10.96 -7.10 13.76
C ALA A 24 11.61 -8.29 14.49
N CYS A 25 12.85 -8.15 14.97
CA CYS A 25 13.49 -9.14 15.85
C CYS A 25 12.75 -9.26 17.16
N TRP A 26 12.40 -8.13 17.79
CA TRP A 26 11.65 -8.09 19.05
C TRP A 26 10.27 -8.76 18.92
N VAL A 27 9.52 -8.44 17.87
CA VAL A 27 8.24 -9.10 17.55
C VAL A 27 8.44 -10.61 17.37
N GLY A 28 9.46 -11.02 16.61
CA GLY A 28 9.78 -12.45 16.42
C GLY A 28 10.14 -13.16 17.73
N MET A 29 10.78 -12.49 18.66
CA MET A 29 11.03 -13.01 20.02
C MET A 29 9.73 -13.17 20.82
N LEU A 30 8.85 -12.17 20.78
CA LEU A 30 7.54 -12.23 21.43
C LEU A 30 6.66 -13.37 20.86
N GLU A 31 6.67 -13.57 19.55
CA GLU A 31 5.95 -14.67 18.90
C GLU A 31 6.44 -16.05 19.39
N ARG A 32 7.75 -16.18 19.65
CA ARG A 32 8.33 -17.42 20.21
C ARG A 32 7.99 -17.62 21.69
N LEU A 33 8.02 -16.53 22.46
CA LEU A 33 7.74 -16.57 23.91
C LEU A 33 6.25 -16.82 24.21
N PHE A 34 5.36 -16.20 23.40
CA PHE A 34 3.91 -16.28 23.56
C PHE A 34 3.27 -17.16 22.48
N ARG A 35 3.85 -18.34 22.24
CA ARG A 35 3.31 -19.32 21.27
C ARG A 35 1.83 -19.62 21.57
N GLY A 36 1.00 -19.55 20.51
CA GLY A 36 -0.45 -19.77 20.61
C GLY A 36 -1.29 -18.51 20.84
N ARG A 37 -0.69 -17.34 21.08
CA ARG A 37 -1.43 -16.07 21.13
C ARG A 37 -1.41 -15.36 19.77
N ASP A 38 -2.57 -14.83 19.35
CA ASP A 38 -2.64 -14.00 18.16
C ASP A 38 -2.07 -12.60 18.45
N LEU A 39 -0.86 -12.36 17.98
CA LEU A 39 -0.17 -11.07 18.11
C LEU A 39 -0.38 -10.15 16.91
N MET A 40 -1.24 -10.52 15.92
CA MET A 40 -1.37 -9.78 14.67
C MET A 40 -1.76 -8.31 14.88
N VAL A 41 -2.70 -8.02 15.76
CA VAL A 41 -3.13 -6.64 16.05
C VAL A 41 -1.97 -5.80 16.61
N ARG A 42 -1.17 -6.36 17.51
CA ARG A 42 0.03 -5.68 18.05
C ARG A 42 1.05 -5.45 16.95
N ARG A 43 1.28 -6.48 16.11
CA ARG A 43 2.19 -6.41 14.96
C ARG A 43 1.76 -5.31 13.99
N GLN A 44 0.49 -5.25 13.61
CA GLN A 44 -0.03 -4.20 12.73
C GLN A 44 0.13 -2.79 13.32
N ARG A 45 -0.09 -2.60 14.64
CA ARG A 45 0.12 -1.30 15.31
C ARG A 45 1.59 -0.87 15.28
N LEU A 46 2.51 -1.78 15.55
CA LEU A 46 3.95 -1.54 15.46
C LEU A 46 4.39 -1.26 14.03
N THR A 47 3.86 -2.02 13.07
CA THR A 47 4.10 -1.78 11.64
C THR A 47 3.62 -0.39 11.22
N ARG A 48 2.42 0.03 11.60
CA ARG A 48 1.92 1.39 11.35
C ARG A 48 2.88 2.44 11.91
N TRP A 49 3.31 2.28 13.16
CA TRP A 49 4.26 3.21 13.79
C TRP A 49 5.58 3.27 13.02
N PHE A 50 6.12 2.11 12.63
CA PHE A 50 7.34 2.01 11.82
C PHE A 50 7.16 2.65 10.43
N LEU A 51 6.07 2.36 9.72
CA LEU A 51 5.78 2.91 8.40
C LEU A 51 5.59 4.44 8.45
N ALA A 52 5.05 4.99 9.53
CA ALA A 52 4.99 6.43 9.74
C ALA A 52 6.40 7.05 9.85
N ARG A 53 7.36 6.39 10.50
CA ARG A 53 8.76 6.84 10.55
C ARG A 53 9.46 6.71 9.21
N LEU A 54 9.17 5.63 8.49
CA LEU A 54 9.70 5.39 7.15
C LEU A 54 9.17 6.46 6.16
N SER A 55 7.87 6.73 6.16
CA SER A 55 7.29 7.81 5.34
C SER A 55 7.91 9.17 5.66
N ALA A 56 8.09 9.48 6.94
CA ALA A 56 8.71 10.72 7.36
C ALA A 56 10.20 10.80 6.97
N ALA A 57 10.88 9.70 6.71
CA ALA A 57 12.28 9.69 6.24
C ALA A 57 12.40 9.95 4.72
N LEU A 58 11.32 9.78 3.97
CA LEU A 58 11.26 10.06 2.53
C LEU A 58 11.03 11.55 2.26
N PRO A 59 11.45 12.05 1.10
CA PRO A 59 11.31 13.46 0.74
C PRO A 59 9.90 13.79 0.23
N PHE A 60 8.89 13.50 1.05
CA PHE A 60 7.49 13.75 0.72
C PHE A 60 6.83 14.68 1.72
N ARG A 61 5.98 15.58 1.22
CA ARG A 61 5.00 16.33 1.99
C ARG A 61 3.63 15.69 1.74
N VAL A 62 3.08 15.04 2.76
CA VAL A 62 1.84 14.27 2.60
C VAL A 62 0.64 15.11 3.00
N LYS A 63 -0.34 15.18 2.12
CA LYS A 63 -1.68 15.74 2.37
C LYS A 63 -2.69 14.59 2.35
N VAL A 64 -3.50 14.49 3.37
CA VAL A 64 -4.54 13.46 3.49
C VAL A 64 -5.90 14.14 3.55
N THR A 65 -6.83 13.67 2.74
CA THR A 65 -8.24 14.10 2.76
C THR A 65 -9.16 12.91 2.96
N GLY A 66 -10.34 13.14 3.51
CA GLY A 66 -11.27 12.08 3.91
C GLY A 66 -10.98 11.56 5.32
N ALA A 67 -11.82 10.65 5.79
CA ALA A 67 -11.74 10.10 7.14
C ALA A 67 -11.09 8.72 7.13
N VAL A 68 -10.09 8.50 7.99
CA VAL A 68 -9.51 7.17 8.19
C VAL A 68 -10.55 6.26 8.85
N PRO A 69 -10.88 5.10 8.25
CA PRO A 69 -11.87 4.19 8.79
C PRO A 69 -11.48 3.67 10.18
N ARG A 70 -12.46 3.64 11.10
CA ARG A 70 -12.27 3.06 12.43
C ARG A 70 -12.55 1.56 12.46
N GLN A 71 -13.37 1.07 11.54
CA GLN A 71 -13.71 -0.34 11.39
C GLN A 71 -12.80 -1.04 10.37
N PRO A 72 -12.66 -2.36 10.43
CA PRO A 72 -11.92 -3.13 9.43
C PRO A 72 -12.49 -2.92 8.04
N MET A 73 -11.62 -2.66 7.06
CA MET A 73 -11.98 -2.50 5.66
C MET A 73 -10.91 -3.12 4.75
N LEU A 74 -11.32 -3.48 3.54
CA LEU A 74 -10.39 -3.74 2.45
C LEU A 74 -10.06 -2.42 1.75
N TRP A 75 -8.84 -1.93 1.94
CA TRP A 75 -8.35 -0.74 1.25
C TRP A 75 -7.94 -1.09 -0.17
N VAL A 76 -8.44 -0.33 -1.11
CA VAL A 76 -8.19 -0.51 -2.55
C VAL A 76 -7.63 0.78 -3.11
N SER A 77 -6.41 0.74 -3.63
CA SER A 77 -5.73 1.95 -4.13
C SER A 77 -5.13 1.72 -5.51
N ASN A 78 -4.99 2.81 -6.29
CA ASN A 78 -4.07 2.84 -7.42
C ASN A 78 -2.64 2.66 -6.94
N HIS A 79 -1.73 2.28 -7.84
CA HIS A 79 -0.35 1.92 -7.50
C HIS A 79 0.65 2.63 -8.40
N VAL A 80 1.45 3.49 -7.80
CA VAL A 80 2.47 4.30 -8.49
C VAL A 80 3.88 3.85 -8.09
N SER A 81 4.07 3.53 -6.81
CA SER A 81 5.42 3.29 -6.28
C SER A 81 5.38 2.32 -5.08
N TRP A 82 6.53 1.72 -4.77
CA TRP A 82 6.70 1.00 -3.50
C TRP A 82 6.47 1.91 -2.29
N THR A 83 6.61 3.23 -2.46
CA THR A 83 6.36 4.23 -1.41
C THR A 83 4.88 4.34 -1.01
N ASP A 84 3.95 3.85 -1.83
CA ASP A 84 2.52 3.78 -1.49
C ASP A 84 2.31 2.94 -0.22
N ILE A 85 3.14 1.91 -0.01
CA ILE A 85 3.05 1.01 1.15
C ILE A 85 3.29 1.76 2.47
N PRO A 86 4.43 2.45 2.68
CA PRO A 86 4.61 3.23 3.90
C PRO A 86 3.65 4.41 4.03
N LEU A 87 3.23 5.03 2.93
CA LEU A 87 2.30 6.14 2.92
C LEU A 87 0.89 5.74 3.35
N LEU A 88 0.36 4.62 2.87
CA LEU A 88 -0.93 4.10 3.35
C LEU A 88 -0.81 3.48 4.74
N GLY A 89 0.26 2.73 4.97
CA GLY A 89 0.47 2.02 6.23
C GLY A 89 0.71 2.94 7.44
N MET A 90 1.06 4.20 7.24
CA MET A 90 1.12 5.17 8.34
C MET A 90 -0.26 5.63 8.81
N LEU A 91 -1.29 5.54 7.96
CA LEU A 91 -2.64 6.01 8.26
C LEU A 91 -3.40 5.03 9.15
N ALA A 92 -3.29 3.73 8.86
CA ALA A 92 -4.02 2.68 9.57
C ALA A 92 -3.14 1.44 9.79
N PRO A 93 -3.48 0.56 10.75
CA PRO A 93 -2.76 -0.69 11.00
C PRO A 93 -3.08 -1.72 9.89
N LEU A 94 -2.49 -1.53 8.71
CA LEU A 94 -2.73 -2.32 7.51
C LEU A 94 -1.78 -3.51 7.40
N SER A 95 -2.28 -4.64 6.91
CA SER A 95 -1.49 -5.63 6.19
C SER A 95 -1.57 -5.36 4.69
N PHE A 96 -0.59 -5.80 3.93
CA PHE A 96 -0.55 -5.59 2.48
C PHE A 96 -0.55 -6.93 1.74
N LEU A 97 -1.07 -6.92 0.53
CA LEU A 97 -0.91 -8.01 -0.41
C LEU A 97 0.22 -7.67 -1.38
N SER A 98 1.21 -8.55 -1.51
CA SER A 98 2.38 -8.33 -2.35
C SER A 98 2.68 -9.56 -3.22
N LYS A 99 3.46 -9.36 -4.28
CA LYS A 99 3.98 -10.45 -5.11
C LYS A 99 4.99 -11.28 -4.30
N ALA A 100 5.05 -12.59 -4.54
CA ALA A 100 5.98 -13.50 -3.85
C ALA A 100 7.45 -13.13 -4.06
N GLU A 101 7.79 -12.55 -5.21
CA GLU A 101 9.15 -12.11 -5.57
C GLU A 101 9.68 -11.03 -4.62
N VAL A 102 8.80 -10.15 -4.13
CA VAL A 102 9.16 -9.10 -3.16
C VAL A 102 9.69 -9.69 -1.86
N ARG A 103 9.26 -10.92 -1.50
CA ARG A 103 9.78 -11.62 -0.31
C ARG A 103 11.28 -11.92 -0.40
N ALA A 104 11.81 -12.06 -1.62
CA ALA A 104 13.23 -12.30 -1.86
C ALA A 104 14.10 -11.03 -1.80
N TRP A 105 13.48 -9.85 -1.73
CA TRP A 105 14.24 -8.60 -1.62
C TRP A 105 14.98 -8.55 -0.28
N PRO A 106 16.29 -8.26 -0.31
CA PRO A 106 17.08 -8.12 0.91
C PRO A 106 16.46 -7.05 1.83
N VAL A 107 16.45 -7.31 3.13
CA VAL A 107 15.90 -6.41 4.17
C VAL A 107 14.41 -6.09 3.98
N ALA A 108 14.02 -5.49 2.85
CA ALA A 108 12.63 -5.07 2.61
C ALA A 108 11.66 -6.26 2.60
N GLY A 109 11.98 -7.36 1.92
CA GLY A 109 11.14 -8.56 1.89
C GLY A 109 11.03 -9.24 3.26
N TRP A 110 12.12 -9.25 4.04
CA TRP A 110 12.11 -9.79 5.39
C TRP A 110 11.27 -8.90 6.33
N LEU A 111 11.42 -7.59 6.27
CA LEU A 111 10.61 -6.64 7.04
C LEU A 111 9.12 -6.76 6.67
N ALA A 112 8.79 -6.80 5.37
CA ALA A 112 7.42 -6.98 4.90
C ALA A 112 6.80 -8.29 5.43
N HIS A 113 7.55 -9.40 5.39
CA HIS A 113 7.09 -10.66 5.98
C HIS A 113 6.82 -10.52 7.48
N LYS A 114 7.73 -9.90 8.22
CA LYS A 114 7.56 -9.64 9.66
C LYS A 114 6.45 -8.65 9.97
N ALA A 115 6.14 -7.73 9.05
CA ALA A 115 5.01 -6.81 9.13
C ALA A 115 3.65 -7.50 8.92
N GLY A 116 3.61 -8.74 8.45
CA GLY A 116 2.37 -9.47 8.18
C GLY A 116 1.82 -9.27 6.77
N THR A 117 2.70 -8.96 5.82
CA THR A 117 2.37 -8.93 4.39
C THR A 117 1.98 -10.33 3.93
N LEU A 118 0.88 -10.41 3.19
CA LEU A 118 0.44 -11.62 2.49
C LEU A 118 1.11 -11.67 1.12
N PHE A 119 1.73 -12.81 0.78
CA PHE A 119 2.44 -12.96 -0.48
C PHE A 119 1.72 -13.91 -1.40
N ILE A 120 1.56 -13.53 -2.68
CA ILE A 120 0.92 -14.33 -3.71
C ILE A 120 1.88 -14.66 -4.85
N ARG A 121 1.79 -15.90 -5.36
CA ARG A 121 2.40 -16.30 -6.62
C ARG A 121 1.38 -16.15 -7.74
N ARG A 122 1.72 -15.45 -8.82
CA ARG A 122 0.87 -15.36 -9.99
C ARG A 122 0.99 -16.64 -10.83
N GLY A 123 -0.12 -17.11 -11.39
CA GLY A 123 -0.14 -18.23 -12.34
C GLY A 123 -0.07 -19.64 -11.76
N ALA A 124 0.05 -19.82 -10.45
CA ALA A 124 0.26 -21.14 -9.83
C ALA A 124 -1.03 -21.87 -9.40
N GLY A 125 -2.22 -21.48 -9.92
CA GLY A 125 -3.49 -22.10 -9.46
C GLY A 125 -3.93 -21.72 -8.03
N ASP A 126 -3.11 -20.97 -7.30
CA ASP A 126 -3.27 -20.62 -5.88
C ASP A 126 -4.34 -19.53 -5.61
N SER A 127 -5.08 -19.10 -6.64
CA SER A 127 -6.07 -18.01 -6.52
C SER A 127 -7.11 -18.29 -5.43
N ASN A 128 -7.52 -19.54 -5.25
CA ASN A 128 -8.48 -19.94 -4.21
C ASN A 128 -7.87 -19.88 -2.80
N LEU A 129 -6.62 -20.33 -2.65
CA LEU A 129 -5.91 -20.28 -1.36
C LEU A 129 -5.67 -18.82 -0.93
N VAL A 130 -5.30 -17.97 -1.87
CA VAL A 130 -5.13 -16.53 -1.61
C VAL A 130 -6.47 -15.91 -1.20
N GLY A 131 -7.56 -16.17 -1.94
CA GLY A 131 -8.89 -15.70 -1.59
C GLY A 131 -9.29 -16.11 -0.17
N GLN A 132 -9.09 -17.37 0.21
CA GLN A 132 -9.35 -17.86 1.54
C GLN A 132 -8.48 -17.18 2.62
N GLN A 133 -7.21 -16.94 2.35
CA GLN A 133 -6.33 -16.23 3.28
C GLN A 133 -6.77 -14.77 3.49
N LEU A 134 -7.17 -14.07 2.40
CA LEU A 134 -7.69 -12.71 2.47
C LEU A 134 -9.03 -12.69 3.24
N ALA A 135 -9.96 -13.58 2.92
CA ALA A 135 -11.25 -13.70 3.62
C ALA A 135 -11.06 -13.98 5.11
N ARG A 136 -10.18 -14.93 5.45
CA ARG A 136 -9.85 -15.20 6.86
C ARG A 136 -9.25 -13.98 7.55
N HIS A 137 -8.37 -13.24 6.87
CA HIS A 137 -7.73 -12.03 7.42
C HIS A 137 -8.77 -10.96 7.73
N LEU A 138 -9.66 -10.67 6.78
CA LEU A 138 -10.76 -9.71 6.94
C LEU A 138 -11.79 -10.17 7.97
N GLY A 139 -12.20 -11.44 7.95
CA GLY A 139 -13.15 -12.02 8.92
C GLY A 139 -12.66 -12.01 10.37
N LEU A 140 -11.33 -11.95 10.59
CA LEU A 140 -10.73 -11.73 11.91
C LEU A 140 -10.69 -10.25 12.33
N GLY A 141 -11.35 -9.35 11.60
CA GLY A 141 -11.38 -7.92 11.89
C GLY A 141 -10.05 -7.20 11.62
N ARG A 142 -9.22 -7.73 10.71
CA ARG A 142 -7.92 -7.15 10.37
C ARG A 142 -8.01 -6.34 9.09
N GLN A 143 -7.43 -5.16 9.07
CA GLN A 143 -7.39 -4.31 7.89
C GLN A 143 -6.36 -4.80 6.87
N LEU A 144 -6.71 -4.70 5.60
CA LEU A 144 -5.89 -5.16 4.48
C LEU A 144 -5.89 -4.10 3.39
N ALA A 145 -4.74 -3.86 2.76
CA ALA A 145 -4.62 -3.01 1.59
C ALA A 145 -4.15 -3.82 0.38
N ILE A 146 -4.77 -3.57 -0.75
CA ILE A 146 -4.44 -4.16 -2.04
C ILE A 146 -4.31 -3.10 -3.12
N PHE A 147 -3.47 -3.40 -4.12
CA PHE A 147 -3.34 -2.63 -5.35
C PHE A 147 -3.86 -3.49 -6.51
N PRO A 148 -5.16 -3.37 -6.87
CA PRO A 148 -5.78 -4.29 -7.80
C PRO A 148 -5.34 -4.14 -9.26
N GLU A 149 -4.61 -3.09 -9.60
CA GLU A 149 -3.90 -2.96 -10.89
C GLU A 149 -2.84 -4.07 -11.09
N GLY A 150 -2.34 -4.58 -9.96
CA GLY A 150 -1.36 -5.66 -9.96
C GLY A 150 0.04 -5.26 -10.41
N THR A 151 0.27 -4.04 -10.83
CA THR A 151 1.56 -3.44 -11.16
C THR A 151 1.51 -1.94 -10.88
N THR A 152 2.65 -1.31 -10.78
CA THR A 152 2.78 0.14 -10.71
C THR A 152 2.60 0.79 -12.08
N THR A 153 2.12 2.04 -12.09
CA THR A 153 2.02 2.91 -13.25
C THR A 153 2.77 4.22 -12.99
N ASP A 154 2.91 5.04 -14.01
CA ASP A 154 3.48 6.39 -13.85
C ASP A 154 2.49 7.41 -13.27
N GLY A 155 1.25 6.98 -12.99
CA GLY A 155 0.17 7.83 -12.47
C GLY A 155 -0.54 8.66 -13.54
N SER A 156 -0.23 8.50 -14.83
CA SER A 156 -0.94 9.16 -15.94
C SER A 156 -2.25 8.46 -16.31
N LEU A 157 -2.39 7.21 -15.90
CA LEU A 157 -3.55 6.37 -16.17
C LEU A 157 -3.85 5.47 -14.97
N LEU A 158 -5.08 4.99 -14.90
CA LEU A 158 -5.51 3.96 -13.96
C LEU A 158 -5.80 2.66 -14.75
N ARG A 159 -5.05 1.60 -14.43
CA ARG A 159 -5.26 0.30 -15.07
C ARG A 159 -6.52 -0.40 -14.56
N THR A 160 -7.03 -1.30 -15.36
CA THR A 160 -8.17 -2.15 -14.97
C THR A 160 -7.88 -2.89 -13.67
N PHE A 161 -8.86 -2.91 -12.77
CA PHE A 161 -8.76 -3.61 -11.50
C PHE A 161 -9.07 -5.10 -11.66
N HIS A 162 -8.22 -5.94 -11.10
CA HIS A 162 -8.45 -7.38 -11.00
C HIS A 162 -9.54 -7.68 -9.95
N SER A 163 -10.79 -7.77 -10.38
CA SER A 163 -11.96 -7.94 -9.50
C SER A 163 -11.88 -9.19 -8.58
N ARG A 164 -11.13 -10.22 -8.97
CA ARG A 164 -10.90 -11.42 -8.14
C ARG A 164 -10.28 -11.10 -6.78
N LEU A 165 -9.52 -10.03 -6.66
CA LEU A 165 -8.91 -9.61 -5.39
C LEU A 165 -9.94 -9.04 -4.40
N LEU A 166 -11.12 -8.64 -4.88
CA LEU A 166 -12.21 -8.10 -4.05
C LEU A 166 -13.20 -9.19 -3.61
N THR A 167 -13.06 -10.44 -4.11
CA THR A 167 -13.93 -11.56 -3.76
C THR A 167 -14.04 -11.73 -2.24
N SER A 168 -12.91 -11.69 -1.54
CA SER A 168 -12.85 -11.86 -0.09
C SER A 168 -13.63 -10.79 0.69
N ALA A 169 -13.69 -9.56 0.20
CA ALA A 169 -14.49 -8.51 0.82
C ALA A 169 -16.00 -8.78 0.65
N CYS A 170 -16.43 -9.20 -0.55
CA CYS A 170 -17.82 -9.56 -0.82
C CYS A 170 -18.26 -10.80 0.00
N GLU A 171 -17.42 -11.83 0.09
CA GLU A 171 -17.69 -13.04 0.88
C GLU A 171 -17.81 -12.79 2.39
N THR A 172 -17.07 -11.81 2.89
CA THR A 172 -17.04 -11.47 4.33
C THR A 172 -17.96 -10.31 4.71
N GLY A 173 -18.56 -9.64 3.72
CA GLY A 173 -19.36 -8.42 3.93
C GLY A 173 -18.53 -7.21 4.42
N VAL A 174 -17.20 -7.29 4.35
CA VAL A 174 -16.30 -6.21 4.80
C VAL A 174 -16.28 -5.10 3.74
N PRO A 175 -16.59 -3.84 4.10
CA PRO A 175 -16.62 -2.74 3.13
C PRO A 175 -15.26 -2.50 2.48
N VAL A 176 -15.29 -1.97 1.26
CA VAL A 176 -14.11 -1.49 0.53
C VAL A 176 -13.89 -0.01 0.81
N GLN A 177 -12.64 0.37 1.14
CA GLN A 177 -12.19 1.75 1.24
C GLN A 177 -11.39 2.10 -0.01
N PRO A 178 -11.97 2.81 -0.99
CA PRO A 178 -11.21 3.30 -2.13
C PRO A 178 -10.27 4.42 -1.69
N VAL A 179 -9.04 4.41 -2.22
CA VAL A 179 -8.01 5.41 -1.93
C VAL A 179 -7.33 5.84 -3.22
N ALA A 180 -7.30 7.13 -3.50
CA ALA A 180 -6.55 7.69 -4.61
C ALA A 180 -5.25 8.31 -4.10
N ILE A 181 -4.12 7.92 -4.70
CA ILE A 181 -2.79 8.47 -4.41
C ILE A 181 -2.27 9.20 -5.64
N ARG A 182 -1.80 10.44 -5.44
CA ARG A 182 -1.19 11.25 -6.48
C ARG A 182 0.12 11.86 -5.98
N TYR A 183 1.15 11.79 -6.82
CA TYR A 183 2.46 12.39 -6.56
C TYR A 183 2.62 13.63 -7.43
N LEU A 184 2.97 14.75 -6.81
CA LEU A 184 3.12 16.04 -7.47
C LEU A 184 4.48 16.67 -7.14
N ARG A 185 5.06 17.29 -8.12
CA ARG A 185 6.26 18.13 -7.98
C ARG A 185 6.02 19.43 -8.72
N ASP A 186 6.15 20.55 -8.01
CA ASP A 186 5.89 21.88 -8.55
C ASP A 186 4.50 22.01 -9.23
N GLY A 187 3.50 21.32 -8.63
CA GLY A 187 2.12 21.32 -9.12
C GLY A 187 1.84 20.40 -10.31
N GLN A 188 2.87 19.76 -10.86
CA GLN A 188 2.75 18.80 -11.97
C GLN A 188 2.91 17.37 -11.45
N ARG A 189 2.52 16.38 -12.26
CA ARG A 189 2.75 14.97 -11.95
C ARG A 189 4.24 14.71 -11.74
N ASP A 190 4.58 14.07 -10.62
CA ASP A 190 5.97 13.72 -10.31
C ASP A 190 6.47 12.58 -11.21
N GLU A 191 7.59 12.79 -11.88
CA GLU A 191 8.24 11.80 -12.75
C GLU A 191 9.29 10.95 -12.00
N ILE A 192 9.62 11.31 -10.75
CA ILE A 192 10.66 10.63 -9.96
C ILE A 192 10.06 9.58 -9.04
N ALA A 193 8.89 9.84 -8.46
CA ALA A 193 8.23 8.93 -7.52
C ALA A 193 7.74 7.61 -8.12
N PRO A 194 7.29 7.53 -9.40
CA PRO A 194 6.90 6.26 -9.99
C PRO A 194 8.02 5.22 -9.99
N PHE A 195 7.65 3.97 -9.64
CA PHE A 195 8.55 2.82 -9.67
C PHE A 195 8.08 1.86 -10.76
N ILE A 196 8.58 2.02 -11.97
CA ILE A 196 8.08 1.39 -13.19
C ILE A 196 9.21 0.80 -14.05
N GLY A 197 8.84 -0.06 -14.99
CA GLY A 197 9.79 -0.67 -15.93
C GLY A 197 10.84 -1.52 -15.22
N ASP A 198 12.10 -1.28 -15.56
CA ASP A 198 13.26 -2.02 -15.03
C ASP A 198 13.92 -1.31 -13.83
N ASP A 199 13.18 -0.43 -13.15
CA ASP A 199 13.68 0.24 -11.94
C ASP A 199 14.07 -0.78 -10.87
N ASP A 200 15.29 -0.70 -10.39
CA ASP A 200 15.71 -1.39 -9.17
C ASP A 200 15.50 -0.51 -7.92
N LEU A 201 15.23 -1.17 -6.80
CA LEU A 201 14.88 -0.49 -5.55
C LEU A 201 15.96 0.49 -5.08
N LEU A 202 17.25 0.13 -5.21
CA LEU A 202 18.34 0.95 -4.68
C LEU A 202 18.55 2.21 -5.52
N SER A 203 18.59 2.08 -6.84
CA SER A 203 18.74 3.21 -7.76
C SER A 203 17.56 4.17 -7.65
N HIS A 204 16.33 3.64 -7.58
CA HIS A 204 15.14 4.46 -7.38
C HIS A 204 15.15 5.18 -6.02
N LEU A 205 15.53 4.49 -4.95
CA LEU A 205 15.66 5.08 -3.61
C LEU A 205 16.67 6.23 -3.59
N LEU A 206 17.84 6.05 -4.20
CA LEU A 206 18.88 7.09 -4.29
C LEU A 206 18.38 8.28 -5.12
N ARG A 207 17.67 8.03 -6.21
CA ARG A 207 17.03 9.06 -7.05
C ARG A 207 16.01 9.87 -6.24
N LEU A 208 15.15 9.20 -5.46
CA LEU A 208 14.20 9.85 -4.56
C LEU A 208 14.90 10.69 -3.49
N LEU A 209 15.85 10.12 -2.77
CA LEU A 209 16.57 10.83 -1.71
C LEU A 209 17.38 12.01 -2.25
N GLY A 210 17.82 11.91 -3.51
CA GLY A 210 18.52 12.95 -4.23
C GLY A 210 17.62 14.09 -4.76
N SER A 211 16.32 13.92 -4.80
CA SER A 211 15.38 14.89 -5.37
C SER A 211 14.94 15.96 -4.38
N GLU A 212 14.30 17.01 -4.85
CA GLU A 212 13.58 17.97 -4.00
C GLU A 212 12.33 17.29 -3.40
N VAL A 213 11.71 17.95 -2.41
CA VAL A 213 10.52 17.42 -1.74
C VAL A 213 9.33 17.45 -2.70
N ALA A 214 8.72 16.30 -2.91
CA ALA A 214 7.47 16.18 -3.65
C ALA A 214 6.26 16.23 -2.71
N GLU A 215 5.11 16.60 -3.24
CA GLU A 215 3.83 16.53 -2.56
C GLU A 215 3.17 15.18 -2.87
N VAL A 216 2.57 14.57 -1.85
CA VAL A 216 1.75 13.36 -2.04
C VAL A 216 0.36 13.64 -1.50
N GLU A 217 -0.62 13.52 -2.36
CA GLU A 217 -2.03 13.62 -1.98
C GLU A 217 -2.61 12.21 -1.84
N ILE A 218 -3.22 11.95 -0.68
CA ILE A 218 -3.93 10.71 -0.38
C ILE A 218 -5.38 11.06 -0.09
N HIS A 219 -6.28 10.55 -0.92
CA HIS A 219 -7.71 10.80 -0.80
C HIS A 219 -8.43 9.53 -0.37
N LEU A 220 -8.93 9.52 0.86
CA LEU A 220 -9.80 8.47 1.37
C LEU A 220 -11.22 8.77 0.89
N LEU A 221 -11.72 8.01 -0.07
CA LEU A 221 -13.02 8.23 -0.71
C LEU A 221 -14.14 7.55 0.10
N PRO A 222 -15.42 7.84 -0.17
CA PRO A 222 -16.52 7.18 0.52
C PRO A 222 -16.42 5.66 0.46
N PRO A 223 -16.62 4.95 1.58
CA PRO A 223 -16.59 3.49 1.61
C PRO A 223 -17.70 2.89 0.75
N ILE A 224 -17.39 1.76 0.10
CA ILE A 224 -18.31 1.00 -0.73
C ILE A 224 -18.77 -0.24 0.06
N PRO A 225 -20.09 -0.40 0.32
CA PRO A 225 -20.61 -1.63 0.92
C PRO A 225 -20.42 -2.81 -0.05
N THR A 226 -20.23 -4.00 0.48
CA THR A 226 -19.99 -5.22 -0.33
C THR A 226 -21.07 -6.26 -0.16
N LEU A 227 -21.92 -6.11 0.87
CA LEU A 227 -23.02 -7.04 1.14
C LEU A 227 -23.98 -7.06 -0.04
N ASP A 228 -24.33 -8.26 -0.50
CA ASP A 228 -25.22 -8.51 -1.63
C ASP A 228 -24.75 -7.92 -2.98
N GLN A 229 -23.47 -7.54 -3.08
CA GLN A 229 -22.88 -7.04 -4.31
C GLN A 229 -21.91 -8.05 -4.95
N SER A 230 -21.90 -8.09 -6.28
CA SER A 230 -20.88 -8.88 -6.99
C SER A 230 -19.53 -8.16 -6.94
N ARG A 231 -18.44 -8.96 -6.86
CA ARG A 231 -17.07 -8.43 -6.91
C ARG A 231 -16.80 -7.52 -8.12
N THR A 232 -17.46 -7.77 -9.25
CA THR A 232 -17.29 -6.98 -10.49
C THR A 232 -17.90 -5.58 -10.32
N VAL A 233 -19.07 -5.49 -9.68
CA VAL A 233 -19.73 -4.22 -9.39
C VAL A 233 -18.89 -3.41 -8.40
N VAL A 234 -18.48 -4.00 -7.28
CA VAL A 234 -17.66 -3.33 -6.26
C VAL A 234 -16.31 -2.87 -6.86
N SER A 235 -15.69 -3.72 -7.69
CA SER A 235 -14.43 -3.38 -8.36
C SER A 235 -14.57 -2.18 -9.29
N ARG A 236 -15.66 -2.14 -10.09
CA ARG A 236 -15.95 -1.02 -10.98
C ARG A 236 -16.22 0.27 -10.19
N GLN A 237 -17.06 0.21 -9.16
CA GLN A 237 -17.35 1.37 -8.31
C GLN A 237 -16.06 1.94 -7.67
N ALA A 238 -15.17 1.07 -7.16
CA ALA A 238 -13.89 1.49 -6.59
C ALA A 238 -12.97 2.12 -7.65
N HIS A 239 -12.90 1.51 -8.84
CA HIS A 239 -12.12 2.01 -9.97
C HIS A 239 -12.63 3.40 -10.41
N ASP A 240 -13.93 3.53 -10.63
CA ASP A 240 -14.53 4.77 -11.11
C ASP A 240 -14.37 5.90 -10.08
N ALA A 241 -14.58 5.63 -8.79
CA ALA A 241 -14.36 6.60 -7.73
C ALA A 241 -12.90 7.10 -7.68
N ILE A 242 -11.92 6.18 -7.80
CA ILE A 242 -10.50 6.54 -7.81
C ILE A 242 -10.16 7.31 -9.09
N ARG A 243 -10.65 6.87 -10.25
CA ARG A 243 -10.43 7.51 -11.54
C ARG A 243 -10.95 8.94 -11.57
N THR A 244 -12.19 9.14 -11.17
CA THR A 244 -12.80 10.48 -11.07
C THR A 244 -11.98 11.40 -10.15
N ARG A 245 -11.48 10.87 -9.02
CA ARG A 245 -10.66 11.67 -8.11
C ARG A 245 -9.30 12.04 -8.69
N LEU A 246 -8.68 11.15 -9.47
CA LEU A 246 -7.34 11.38 -10.05
C LEU A 246 -7.38 12.30 -11.27
N PHE A 247 -8.39 12.15 -12.15
CA PHE A 247 -8.38 12.74 -13.47
C PHE A 247 -9.54 13.72 -13.73
N GLY A 248 -10.53 13.82 -12.83
CA GLY A 248 -11.75 14.61 -13.02
C GLY A 248 -12.84 13.88 -13.76
N GLU A 249 -14.02 14.49 -13.86
CA GLU A 249 -15.20 13.90 -14.52
C GLU A 249 -15.06 13.89 -16.06
N GLU A 250 -14.46 14.91 -16.66
CA GLU A 250 -14.27 15.03 -18.10
C GLU A 250 -13.43 13.90 -18.72
N ALA A 251 -12.36 13.49 -18.05
CA ALA A 251 -11.54 12.34 -18.47
C ALA A 251 -12.27 10.98 -18.31
N ALA A 252 -13.40 10.97 -17.61
CA ALA A 252 -14.22 9.77 -17.43
C ALA A 252 -15.12 9.50 -18.66
N GLU A 253 -15.54 10.52 -19.37
CA GLU A 253 -16.41 10.41 -20.55
C GLU A 253 -15.62 10.11 -21.83
N GLU A 254 -14.43 10.67 -22.02
CA GLU A 254 -13.60 10.46 -23.22
C GLU A 254 -13.15 9.00 -23.46
N LEU A 255 -13.07 8.18 -22.42
CA LEU A 255 -12.65 6.77 -22.49
C LEU A 255 -13.84 5.80 -22.47
N ALA A 256 -15.07 6.30 -22.39
CA ALA A 256 -16.30 5.51 -22.47
C ALA A 256 -16.95 5.60 -23.88
N ALA A 257 -16.45 6.47 -24.75
CA ALA A 257 -16.85 6.65 -26.14
C ALA A 257 -15.92 5.88 -27.08
#